data_830bb5abf644c199ff7648fe4efbd746
#
_entry.id   830bb5abf644c199ff7648fe4efbd746
#
_cell.length_a   1.000
_cell.length_b   1.000
_cell.length_c   1.000
_cell.angle_alpha   90.00
_cell.angle_beta   90.00
_cell.angle_gamma   90.00
#
_symmetry.space_group_name_H-M   'P 1'
#
loop_
_entity.id
_entity.type
_entity.pdbx_description
1 polymer ?
#
loop_
_entity_poly.entity_id
_entity_poly.type
_entity_poly.pdbx_seq_one_letter_code
_entity_poly.pdbx_strand_id
1 'polypeptide(L)'
;MSEAEVRALEGELEALCASVDDVFARPASRENLRAMVRGLLSEVPRKNLWQLAEAAGHPNPDRLQGFLAKAAWDADELRDRVRAFAVAALAADDAVLIADETGDIKTGTKTAGVQRQYTGTAGRIENAQVSVHLSYGSGKGRTLIDSELYLGKGWSGTTAEHERRCAEQGIPPERASAVATKPELARRILELAPVAPVPFTYFLADEAYGQCRALRASLAYAPLAHHFLAVH
;
A
#
# COMPACT_ATOMS: atom_id res chain seq x y z
N MET A 1 22.05 -19.33 -4.84
CA MET A 1 20.93 -19.33 -5.82
C MET A 1 21.48 -19.90 -7.12
N SER A 2 20.80 -20.91 -7.65
CA SER A 2 21.19 -21.53 -8.93
C SER A 2 20.73 -20.66 -10.11
N GLU A 3 21.32 -20.90 -11.30
CA GLU A 3 20.93 -20.17 -12.52
C GLU A 3 19.49 -20.43 -12.93
N ALA A 4 18.95 -21.60 -12.59
CA ALA A 4 17.53 -21.95 -12.82
C ALA A 4 16.59 -21.14 -11.89
N GLU A 5 16.96 -20.96 -10.63
CA GLU A 5 16.21 -20.12 -9.68
C GLU A 5 16.21 -18.65 -10.10
N VAL A 6 17.33 -18.13 -10.59
CA VAL A 6 17.42 -16.75 -11.13
C VAL A 6 16.47 -16.57 -12.30
N ARG A 7 16.49 -17.49 -13.28
CA ARG A 7 15.57 -17.42 -14.43
C ARG A 7 14.11 -17.53 -14.04
N ALA A 8 13.78 -18.34 -13.03
CA ALA A 8 12.41 -18.44 -12.52
C ALA A 8 11.96 -17.11 -11.90
N LEU A 9 12.79 -16.47 -11.07
CA LEU A 9 12.48 -15.17 -10.47
C LEU A 9 12.34 -14.05 -11.53
N GLU A 10 13.19 -14.05 -12.55
CA GLU A 10 13.06 -13.12 -13.68
C GLU A 10 11.75 -13.34 -14.44
N GLY A 11 11.33 -14.58 -14.62
CA GLY A 11 10.04 -14.93 -15.23
C GLY A 11 8.85 -14.40 -14.43
N GLU A 12 8.86 -14.58 -13.12
CA GLU A 12 7.83 -14.04 -12.21
C GLU A 12 7.78 -12.51 -12.23
N LEU A 13 8.94 -11.86 -12.24
CA LEU A 13 9.02 -10.40 -12.34
C LEU A 13 8.43 -9.88 -13.66
N GLU A 14 8.75 -10.53 -14.78
CA GLU A 14 8.16 -10.16 -16.08
C GLU A 14 6.66 -10.44 -16.12
N ALA A 15 6.18 -11.54 -15.54
CA ALA A 15 4.75 -11.84 -15.43
C ALA A 15 4.01 -10.76 -14.61
N LEU A 16 4.57 -10.33 -13.48
CA LEU A 16 4.04 -9.21 -12.70
C LEU A 16 4.01 -7.92 -13.52
N CYS A 17 5.11 -7.54 -14.16
CA CYS A 17 5.16 -6.33 -14.97
C CYS A 17 4.17 -6.37 -16.14
N ALA A 18 4.03 -7.52 -16.80
CA ALA A 18 3.09 -7.71 -17.89
C ALA A 18 1.63 -7.59 -17.42
N SER A 19 1.31 -8.06 -16.21
CA SER A 19 -0.04 -8.00 -15.65
C SER A 19 -0.53 -6.57 -15.39
N VAL A 20 0.38 -5.59 -15.33
CA VAL A 20 0.08 -4.18 -15.08
C VAL A 20 0.41 -3.24 -16.27
N ASP A 21 0.86 -3.78 -17.40
CA ASP A 21 1.32 -2.99 -18.55
C ASP A 21 0.25 -2.05 -19.11
N ASP A 22 -0.98 -2.46 -19.15
CA ASP A 22 -2.10 -1.67 -19.72
C ASP A 22 -2.60 -0.55 -18.78
N VAL A 23 -2.23 -0.56 -17.51
CA VAL A 23 -2.39 0.60 -16.61
C VAL A 23 -1.58 1.81 -17.12
N PHE A 24 -0.52 1.55 -17.89
CA PHE A 24 0.35 2.58 -18.42
C PHE A 24 0.16 2.74 -19.95
N ALA A 25 -0.47 3.83 -20.37
CA ALA A 25 -0.72 4.08 -21.77
C ALA A 25 0.54 4.22 -22.65
N ARG A 26 1.66 4.71 -22.06
CA ARG A 26 2.90 4.99 -22.80
C ARG A 26 3.92 3.87 -22.60
N PRO A 27 4.54 3.34 -23.69
CA PRO A 27 5.61 2.34 -23.57
C PRO A 27 6.76 2.76 -22.67
N ALA A 28 7.18 4.03 -22.73
CA ALA A 28 8.22 4.57 -21.85
C ALA A 28 7.88 4.48 -20.35
N SER A 29 6.59 4.56 -19.97
CA SER A 29 6.15 4.39 -18.58
C SER A 29 6.28 2.94 -18.15
N ARG A 30 5.97 1.98 -19.01
CA ARG A 30 6.15 0.52 -18.77
C ARG A 30 7.61 0.16 -18.58
N GLU A 31 8.50 0.72 -19.40
CA GLU A 31 9.97 0.56 -19.24
C GLU A 31 10.46 1.15 -17.92
N ASN A 32 9.96 2.35 -17.54
CA ASN A 32 10.34 3.00 -16.29
C ASN A 32 9.85 2.23 -15.06
N LEU A 33 8.66 1.63 -15.12
CA LEU A 33 8.17 0.73 -14.08
C LEU A 33 9.14 -0.45 -13.89
N ARG A 34 9.48 -1.15 -14.98
CA ARG A 34 10.43 -2.28 -14.93
C ARG A 34 11.79 -1.88 -14.38
N ALA A 35 12.32 -0.75 -14.85
CA ALA A 35 13.57 -0.19 -14.36
C ALA A 35 13.53 0.11 -12.86
N MET A 36 12.43 0.71 -12.40
CA MET A 36 12.23 1.03 -10.98
C MET A 36 12.11 -0.22 -10.12
N VAL A 37 11.30 -1.21 -10.52
CA VAL A 37 11.12 -2.44 -9.74
C VAL A 37 12.43 -3.22 -9.68
N ARG A 38 13.17 -3.36 -10.79
CA ARG A 38 14.48 -3.99 -10.79
C ARG A 38 15.49 -3.27 -9.90
N GLY A 39 15.49 -1.93 -9.93
CA GLY A 39 16.30 -1.11 -9.03
C GLY A 39 15.94 -1.33 -7.56
N LEU A 40 14.65 -1.42 -7.22
CA LEU A 40 14.19 -1.71 -5.87
C LEU A 40 14.61 -3.11 -5.39
N LEU A 41 14.68 -4.09 -6.28
CA LEU A 41 15.13 -5.45 -5.98
C LEU A 41 16.66 -5.60 -5.99
N SER A 42 17.40 -4.65 -6.57
CA SER A 42 18.87 -4.68 -6.64
C SER A 42 19.52 -4.37 -5.29
N GLU A 43 20.83 -4.67 -5.17
CA GLU A 43 21.61 -4.45 -3.95
C GLU A 43 22.14 -3.02 -3.79
N VAL A 44 21.51 -2.01 -4.41
CA VAL A 44 21.92 -0.61 -4.22
C VAL A 44 21.79 -0.21 -2.74
N PRO A 45 22.81 0.50 -2.17
CA PRO A 45 22.86 0.83 -0.75
C PRO A 45 21.70 1.70 -0.26
N ARG A 46 21.19 2.58 -1.12
CA ARG A 46 20.05 3.44 -0.82
C ARG A 46 19.02 3.37 -1.94
N LYS A 47 17.77 3.09 -1.61
CA LYS A 47 16.65 3.04 -2.56
C LYS A 47 16.11 4.45 -2.89
N ASN A 48 17.01 5.36 -3.25
CA ASN A 48 16.66 6.70 -3.73
C ASN A 48 16.73 6.75 -5.27
N LEU A 49 16.07 7.76 -5.87
CA LEU A 49 15.95 7.86 -7.32
C LEU A 49 17.29 7.96 -8.07
N TRP A 50 18.35 8.50 -7.44
CA TRP A 50 19.69 8.54 -8.03
C TRP A 50 20.24 7.13 -8.22
N GLN A 51 20.31 6.36 -7.14
CA GLN A 51 20.87 5.00 -7.20
C GLN A 51 20.00 4.04 -8.00
N LEU A 52 18.65 4.21 -7.95
CA LEU A 52 17.76 3.44 -8.81
C LEU A 52 17.95 3.75 -10.29
N ALA A 53 18.17 5.02 -10.64
CA ALA A 53 18.47 5.44 -12.01
C ALA A 53 19.82 4.91 -12.50
N GLU A 54 20.86 5.00 -11.68
CA GLU A 54 22.17 4.43 -11.98
C GLU A 54 22.09 2.92 -12.19
N ALA A 55 21.41 2.18 -11.33
CA ALA A 55 21.19 0.74 -11.48
C ALA A 55 20.41 0.38 -12.74
N ALA A 56 19.54 1.29 -13.22
CA ALA A 56 18.81 1.15 -14.48
C ALA A 56 19.61 1.63 -15.72
N GLY A 57 20.86 2.05 -15.55
CA GLY A 57 21.71 2.56 -16.64
C GLY A 57 21.37 3.97 -17.11
N HIS A 58 20.66 4.76 -16.29
CA HIS A 58 20.34 6.16 -16.59
C HIS A 58 21.41 7.10 -16.02
N PRO A 59 21.76 8.19 -16.74
CA PRO A 59 22.81 9.13 -16.31
C PRO A 59 22.37 10.03 -15.14
N ASN A 60 21.06 10.14 -14.88
CA ASN A 60 20.49 10.96 -13.83
C ASN A 60 19.08 10.47 -13.45
N PRO A 61 18.46 10.94 -12.36
CA PRO A 61 17.15 10.48 -11.90
C PRO A 61 15.96 11.04 -12.67
N ASP A 62 16.15 12.00 -13.60
CA ASP A 62 15.07 12.79 -14.21
C ASP A 62 13.99 11.91 -14.85
N ARG A 63 14.40 10.81 -15.49
CA ARG A 63 13.49 9.87 -16.14
C ARG A 63 12.56 9.17 -15.15
N LEU A 64 13.10 8.64 -14.06
CA LEU A 64 12.33 7.98 -13.02
C LEU A 64 11.52 8.98 -12.17
N GLN A 65 12.09 10.15 -11.92
CA GLN A 65 11.40 11.25 -11.25
C GLN A 65 10.20 11.74 -12.07
N GLY A 66 10.39 11.92 -13.38
CA GLY A 66 9.32 12.29 -14.30
C GLY A 66 8.23 11.22 -14.40
N PHE A 67 8.59 9.95 -14.34
CA PHE A 67 7.65 8.84 -14.27
C PHE A 67 6.76 8.93 -13.02
N LEU A 68 7.36 9.09 -11.83
CA LEU A 68 6.59 9.18 -10.58
C LEU A 68 5.75 10.45 -10.48
N ALA A 69 6.26 11.59 -10.96
CA ALA A 69 5.63 12.89 -10.75
C ALA A 69 4.64 13.30 -11.85
N LYS A 70 4.77 12.77 -13.07
CA LYS A 70 4.07 13.30 -14.25
C LYS A 70 3.38 12.23 -15.11
N ALA A 71 3.71 10.95 -14.95
CA ALA A 71 3.04 9.91 -15.73
C ALA A 71 1.60 9.77 -15.25
N ALA A 72 0.67 9.75 -16.21
CA ALA A 72 -0.73 9.47 -15.90
C ALA A 72 -0.92 7.95 -15.82
N TRP A 73 -1.38 7.49 -14.67
CA TRP A 73 -1.77 6.10 -14.38
C TRP A 73 -2.69 6.08 -13.17
N ASP A 74 -3.56 5.09 -13.12
CA ASP A 74 -4.48 4.88 -12.02
C ASP A 74 -3.78 4.06 -10.92
N ALA A 75 -3.60 4.68 -9.75
CA ALA A 75 -2.92 4.05 -8.63
C ALA A 75 -3.76 2.94 -7.98
N ASP A 76 -5.07 3.09 -7.96
CA ASP A 76 -6.01 2.10 -7.42
C ASP A 76 -6.07 0.88 -8.34
N GLU A 77 -6.14 1.09 -9.65
CA GLU A 77 -6.07 0.02 -10.65
C GLU A 77 -4.74 -0.77 -10.56
N LEU A 78 -3.60 -0.05 -10.46
CA LEU A 78 -2.29 -0.69 -10.28
C LEU A 78 -2.25 -1.54 -9.02
N ARG A 79 -2.70 -0.99 -7.88
CA ARG A 79 -2.76 -1.72 -6.61
C ARG A 79 -3.62 -2.96 -6.72
N ASP A 80 -4.79 -2.87 -7.33
CA ASP A 80 -5.74 -3.97 -7.46
C ASP A 80 -5.17 -5.12 -8.29
N ARG A 81 -4.44 -4.82 -9.35
CA ARG A 81 -3.75 -5.83 -10.18
C ARG A 81 -2.57 -6.47 -9.47
N VAL A 82 -1.75 -5.68 -8.79
CA VAL A 82 -0.65 -6.21 -7.96
C VAL A 82 -1.19 -7.11 -6.85
N ARG A 83 -2.30 -6.71 -6.20
CA ARG A 83 -3.00 -7.52 -5.21
C ARG A 83 -3.49 -8.84 -5.82
N ALA A 84 -4.16 -8.80 -6.96
CA ALA A 84 -4.67 -10.00 -7.63
C ALA A 84 -3.52 -10.98 -7.98
N PHE A 85 -2.41 -10.47 -8.51
CA PHE A 85 -1.22 -11.26 -8.80
C PHE A 85 -0.65 -11.92 -7.53
N ALA A 86 -0.47 -11.13 -6.46
CA ALA A 86 0.08 -11.62 -5.20
C ALA A 86 -0.83 -12.65 -4.52
N VAL A 87 -2.14 -12.40 -4.49
CA VAL A 87 -3.12 -13.32 -3.90
C VAL A 87 -3.18 -14.62 -4.69
N ALA A 88 -3.16 -14.59 -6.02
CA ALA A 88 -3.13 -15.80 -6.85
C ALA A 88 -1.90 -16.67 -6.55
N ALA A 89 -0.73 -16.07 -6.33
CA ALA A 89 0.50 -16.79 -6.00
C ALA A 89 0.48 -17.37 -4.57
N LEU A 90 -0.09 -16.65 -3.61
CA LEU A 90 -0.02 -16.98 -2.18
C LEU A 90 -1.28 -17.70 -1.64
N ALA A 91 -2.34 -17.81 -2.42
CA ALA A 91 -3.62 -18.41 -1.96
C ALA A 91 -3.43 -19.80 -1.34
N ALA A 92 -4.04 -19.97 -0.16
CA ALA A 92 -4.08 -21.22 0.60
C ALA A 92 -5.30 -21.23 1.52
N ASP A 93 -5.74 -22.43 1.91
CA ASP A 93 -6.94 -22.62 2.75
C ASP A 93 -6.77 -22.03 4.16
N ASP A 94 -5.53 -21.98 4.66
CA ASP A 94 -5.14 -21.43 5.97
C ASP A 94 -4.61 -19.99 5.92
N ALA A 95 -4.85 -19.30 4.82
CA ALA A 95 -4.33 -17.94 4.64
C ALA A 95 -4.84 -16.97 5.70
N VAL A 96 -4.00 -16.02 6.03
CA VAL A 96 -4.20 -15.01 7.09
C VAL A 96 -4.17 -13.62 6.48
N LEU A 97 -5.16 -12.81 6.83
CA LEU A 97 -5.16 -11.38 6.54
C LEU A 97 -4.81 -10.61 7.81
N ILE A 98 -3.88 -9.66 7.71
CA ILE A 98 -3.34 -8.93 8.86
C ILE A 98 -3.53 -7.44 8.62
N ALA A 99 -4.20 -6.75 9.55
CA ALA A 99 -4.30 -5.30 9.55
C ALA A 99 -3.39 -4.69 10.62
N ASP A 100 -2.59 -3.72 10.20
CA ASP A 100 -1.70 -2.97 11.10
C ASP A 100 -1.40 -1.59 10.51
N GLU A 101 -0.81 -0.69 11.31
CA GLU A 101 -0.36 0.60 10.84
C GLU A 101 1.16 0.75 10.89
N THR A 102 1.65 1.58 9.99
CA THR A 102 3.06 2.00 9.97
C THR A 102 3.14 3.51 9.93
N GLY A 103 4.06 4.08 10.70
CA GLY A 103 4.32 5.51 10.74
C GLY A 103 5.69 5.88 10.22
N ASP A 104 5.72 6.82 9.30
CA ASP A 104 6.92 7.43 8.74
C ASP A 104 7.16 8.80 9.37
N ILE A 105 8.29 8.98 10.06
CA ILE A 105 8.69 10.28 10.61
C ILE A 105 9.06 11.22 9.47
N LYS A 106 8.49 12.41 9.48
CA LYS A 106 8.73 13.45 8.46
C LYS A 106 9.28 14.73 9.09
N THR A 107 10.21 15.37 8.42
CA THR A 107 10.75 16.68 8.84
C THR A 107 9.86 17.84 8.38
N GLY A 108 9.15 17.67 7.25
CA GLY A 108 8.24 18.68 6.70
C GLY A 108 6.79 18.51 7.18
N THR A 109 5.95 19.50 6.87
CA THR A 109 4.53 19.54 7.25
C THR A 109 3.58 19.52 6.05
N LYS A 110 4.10 19.51 4.82
CA LYS A 110 3.29 19.64 3.60
C LYS A 110 2.80 18.30 3.05
N THR A 111 3.50 17.20 3.31
CA THR A 111 3.12 15.89 2.81
C THR A 111 1.75 15.47 3.36
N ALA A 112 0.90 14.91 2.50
CA ALA A 112 -0.43 14.43 2.87
C ALA A 112 -0.42 13.56 4.14
N GLY A 113 -1.34 13.80 5.07
CA GLY A 113 -1.47 13.06 6.33
C GLY A 113 -0.44 13.38 7.41
N VAL A 114 0.58 14.21 7.13
CA VAL A 114 1.61 14.56 8.11
C VAL A 114 1.05 15.49 9.18
N GLN A 115 1.13 15.06 10.41
CA GLN A 115 0.80 15.82 11.61
C GLN A 115 1.51 15.25 12.84
N ARG A 116 1.45 15.97 13.98
CA ARG A 116 1.87 15.40 15.25
C ARG A 116 0.89 14.33 15.70
N GLN A 117 1.34 13.09 15.73
CA GLN A 117 0.52 11.92 16.07
C GLN A 117 1.40 10.81 16.65
N TYR A 118 0.77 9.91 17.41
CA TYR A 118 1.44 8.72 17.89
C TYR A 118 1.81 7.80 16.71
N THR A 119 3.03 7.32 16.71
CA THR A 119 3.51 6.30 15.77
C THR A 119 4.23 5.19 16.51
N GLY A 120 3.84 3.95 16.26
CA GLY A 120 4.47 2.76 16.84
C GLY A 120 5.95 2.66 16.48
N THR A 121 6.36 3.10 15.29
CA THR A 121 7.76 3.14 14.83
C THR A 121 8.67 3.95 15.76
N ALA A 122 8.16 5.05 16.34
CA ALA A 122 8.92 5.88 17.29
C ALA A 122 8.57 5.58 18.76
N GLY A 123 7.47 4.86 19.04
CA GLY A 123 6.94 4.62 20.38
C GLY A 123 6.45 5.89 21.10
N ARG A 124 6.22 6.99 20.36
CA ARG A 124 5.83 8.29 20.91
C ARG A 124 5.14 9.18 19.88
N ILE A 125 4.69 10.36 20.31
CA ILE A 125 4.12 11.37 19.42
C ILE A 125 5.23 12.07 18.65
N GLU A 126 5.20 11.93 17.33
CA GLU A 126 6.13 12.58 16.40
C GLU A 126 5.39 13.25 15.24
N ASN A 127 6.11 14.08 14.48
CA ASN A 127 5.63 14.60 13.21
C ASN A 127 5.74 13.47 12.18
N ALA A 128 4.64 12.78 11.91
CA ALA A 128 4.65 11.54 11.14
C ALA A 128 3.47 11.47 10.16
N GLN A 129 3.68 10.72 9.09
CA GLN A 129 2.64 10.21 8.22
C GLN A 129 2.33 8.78 8.67
N VAL A 130 1.07 8.42 8.80
CA VAL A 130 0.64 7.08 9.22
C VAL A 130 -0.24 6.47 8.14
N SER A 131 -0.01 5.22 7.82
CA SER A 131 -0.85 4.43 6.90
C SER A 131 -1.29 3.14 7.57
N VAL A 132 -2.53 2.74 7.31
CA VAL A 132 -3.04 1.41 7.65
C VAL A 132 -2.79 0.49 6.46
N HIS A 133 -2.30 -0.70 6.73
CA HIS A 133 -1.96 -1.67 5.72
C HIS A 133 -2.71 -2.97 5.93
N LEU A 134 -3.02 -3.67 4.84
CA LEU A 134 -3.39 -5.07 4.85
C LEU A 134 -2.25 -5.92 4.30
N SER A 135 -1.83 -6.91 5.08
CA SER A 135 -0.90 -7.95 4.68
C SER A 135 -1.63 -9.26 4.46
N TYR A 136 -1.25 -9.99 3.45
CA TYR A 136 -1.73 -11.34 3.17
C TYR A 136 -0.60 -12.33 3.38
N GLY A 137 -0.84 -13.39 4.13
CA GLY A 137 0.15 -14.40 4.46
C GLY A 137 -0.40 -15.82 4.39
N SER A 138 0.45 -16.75 3.98
CA SER A 138 0.20 -18.19 3.97
C SER A 138 1.51 -18.96 4.17
N GLY A 139 1.45 -20.29 4.17
CA GLY A 139 2.65 -21.13 4.14
C GLY A 139 3.56 -20.91 2.92
N LYS A 140 3.07 -20.25 1.85
CA LYS A 140 3.85 -19.91 0.64
C LYS A 140 4.62 -18.60 0.74
N GLY A 141 4.25 -17.70 1.67
CA GLY A 141 4.88 -16.39 1.83
C GLY A 141 3.92 -15.33 2.35
N ARG A 142 4.39 -14.07 2.35
CA ARG A 142 3.60 -12.91 2.79
C ARG A 142 3.93 -11.66 2.00
N THR A 143 2.92 -10.78 1.83
CA THR A 143 3.10 -9.48 1.18
C THR A 143 2.05 -8.48 1.65
N LEU A 144 2.32 -7.19 1.44
CA LEU A 144 1.30 -6.14 1.54
C LEU A 144 0.40 -6.23 0.31
N ILE A 145 -0.91 -6.15 0.52
CA ILE A 145 -1.90 -6.23 -0.57
C ILE A 145 -2.73 -4.96 -0.71
N ASP A 146 -2.79 -4.13 0.32
CA ASP A 146 -3.50 -2.86 0.29
C ASP A 146 -3.01 -1.89 1.36
N SER A 147 -3.33 -0.60 1.19
CA SER A 147 -3.02 0.43 2.17
C SER A 147 -3.94 1.64 2.06
N GLU A 148 -4.18 2.32 3.18
CA GLU A 148 -4.95 3.56 3.25
C GLU A 148 -4.23 4.59 4.12
N LEU A 149 -4.12 5.82 3.62
CA LEU A 149 -3.48 6.91 4.34
C LEU A 149 -4.39 7.42 5.46
N TYR A 150 -3.87 7.49 6.69
CA TYR A 150 -4.59 8.06 7.81
C TYR A 150 -4.58 9.60 7.73
N LEU A 151 -5.77 10.17 7.55
CA LEU A 151 -6.00 11.61 7.56
C LEU A 151 -6.59 11.99 8.92
N GLY A 152 -5.73 12.41 9.85
CA GLY A 152 -6.18 12.85 11.17
C GLY A 152 -6.78 14.26 11.14
N LYS A 153 -7.13 14.78 12.32
CA LYS A 153 -7.84 16.06 12.48
C LYS A 153 -7.23 17.26 11.76
N GLY A 154 -5.92 17.28 11.55
CA GLY A 154 -5.23 18.35 10.81
C GLY A 154 -5.42 18.28 9.28
N TRP A 155 -6.02 17.21 8.77
CA TRP A 155 -6.23 16.95 7.34
C TRP A 155 -7.69 16.70 6.99
N SER A 156 -8.55 16.51 7.98
CA SER A 156 -9.95 16.17 7.79
C SER A 156 -10.85 17.28 8.31
N GLY A 157 -11.88 17.63 7.57
CA GLY A 157 -12.86 18.65 7.89
C GLY A 157 -13.44 19.29 6.63
N THR A 158 -14.39 20.20 6.85
CA THR A 158 -15.14 20.89 5.79
C THR A 158 -14.84 22.38 5.74
N THR A 159 -13.73 22.83 6.35
CA THR A 159 -13.32 24.24 6.23
C THR A 159 -12.58 24.47 4.92
N ALA A 160 -12.71 25.67 4.36
CA ALA A 160 -12.01 26.04 3.12
C ALA A 160 -10.48 25.82 3.20
N GLU A 161 -9.89 25.90 4.39
CA GLU A 161 -8.47 25.61 4.58
C GLU A 161 -8.16 24.12 4.44
N HIS A 162 -8.98 23.23 5.05
CA HIS A 162 -8.82 21.79 4.89
C HIS A 162 -9.01 21.37 3.42
N GLU A 163 -10.05 21.87 2.77
CA GLU A 163 -10.33 21.58 1.37
C GLU A 163 -9.18 22.01 0.45
N ARG A 164 -8.66 23.23 0.63
CA ARG A 164 -7.51 23.72 -0.14
C ARG A 164 -6.27 22.85 0.10
N ARG A 165 -5.95 22.57 1.37
CA ARG A 165 -4.78 21.75 1.74
C ARG A 165 -4.86 20.35 1.14
N CYS A 166 -6.03 19.73 1.15
CA CYS A 166 -6.27 18.42 0.55
C CYS A 166 -6.14 18.48 -0.97
N ALA A 167 -6.74 19.48 -1.62
CA ALA A 167 -6.67 19.66 -3.07
C ALA A 167 -5.23 19.86 -3.56
N GLU A 168 -4.41 20.65 -2.84
CA GLU A 168 -2.98 20.84 -3.14
C GLU A 168 -2.17 19.53 -3.09
N GLN A 169 -2.64 18.52 -2.38
CA GLN A 169 -2.02 17.20 -2.26
C GLN A 169 -2.75 16.10 -3.03
N GLY A 170 -3.72 16.47 -3.85
CA GLY A 170 -4.50 15.52 -4.65
C GLY A 170 -5.38 14.57 -3.82
N ILE A 171 -5.72 14.96 -2.58
CA ILE A 171 -6.61 14.16 -1.73
C ILE A 171 -8.06 14.43 -2.13
N PRO A 172 -8.84 13.40 -2.52
CA PRO A 172 -10.24 13.56 -2.87
C PRO A 172 -11.07 14.09 -1.68
N PRO A 173 -12.04 14.99 -1.91
CA PRO A 173 -12.87 15.57 -0.86
C PRO A 173 -13.58 14.55 0.02
N GLU A 174 -14.07 13.45 -0.54
CA GLU A 174 -14.74 12.37 0.16
C GLU A 174 -13.83 11.65 1.17
N ARG A 175 -12.51 11.60 0.92
CA ARG A 175 -11.53 11.04 1.85
C ARG A 175 -11.22 11.98 3.03
N ALA A 176 -11.37 13.28 2.83
CA ALA A 176 -11.00 14.30 3.80
C ALA A 176 -12.20 14.90 4.56
N SER A 177 -13.45 14.57 4.18
CA SER A 177 -14.66 15.17 4.74
C SER A 177 -14.85 14.87 6.24
N ALA A 178 -14.39 13.72 6.72
CA ALA A 178 -14.45 13.32 8.11
C ALA A 178 -13.22 12.50 8.52
N VAL A 179 -12.82 12.62 9.79
CA VAL A 179 -11.78 11.75 10.36
C VAL A 179 -12.29 10.33 10.43
N ALA A 180 -11.62 9.42 9.72
CA ALA A 180 -11.80 7.99 9.93
C ALA A 180 -10.76 7.48 10.93
N THR A 181 -11.16 6.63 11.85
CA THR A 181 -10.21 5.94 12.75
C THR A 181 -9.43 4.88 11.96
N LYS A 182 -8.27 4.48 12.47
CA LYS A 182 -7.46 3.44 11.81
C LYS A 182 -8.24 2.12 11.61
N PRO A 183 -9.01 1.61 12.60
CA PRO A 183 -9.89 0.45 12.37
C PRO A 183 -10.99 0.66 11.31
N GLU A 184 -11.51 1.88 11.16
CA GLU A 184 -12.45 2.20 10.09
C GLU A 184 -11.76 2.22 8.72
N LEU A 185 -10.49 2.64 8.64
CA LEU A 185 -9.71 2.53 7.41
C LEU A 185 -9.49 1.06 7.04
N ALA A 186 -9.09 0.21 7.99
CA ALA A 186 -8.98 -1.23 7.74
C ALA A 186 -10.28 -1.83 7.23
N ARG A 187 -11.43 -1.45 7.82
CA ARG A 187 -12.75 -1.87 7.34
C ARG A 187 -13.01 -1.41 5.91
N ARG A 188 -12.71 -0.14 5.59
CA ARG A 188 -12.87 0.39 4.22
C ARG A 188 -12.04 -0.40 3.21
N ILE A 189 -10.78 -0.68 3.53
CA ILE A 189 -9.92 -1.48 2.64
C ILE A 189 -10.54 -2.87 2.41
N LEU A 190 -11.04 -3.52 3.46
CA LEU A 190 -11.71 -4.82 3.36
C LEU A 190 -12.97 -4.79 2.48
N GLU A 191 -13.77 -3.73 2.58
CA GLU A 191 -15.03 -3.58 1.84
C GLU A 191 -14.83 -3.09 0.40
N LEU A 192 -13.79 -2.29 0.17
CA LEU A 192 -13.44 -1.75 -1.15
C LEU A 192 -12.59 -2.72 -1.98
N ALA A 193 -12.28 -3.91 -1.50
CA ALA A 193 -11.59 -4.94 -2.27
C ALA A 193 -12.57 -5.61 -3.31
N PRO A 194 -13.00 -4.92 -4.40
CA PRO A 194 -14.24 -5.25 -5.09
C PRO A 194 -14.07 -6.21 -6.28
N VAL A 195 -12.86 -6.50 -6.73
CA VAL A 195 -12.68 -7.18 -8.03
C VAL A 195 -12.47 -8.69 -7.89
N ALA A 196 -11.95 -9.16 -6.78
CA ALA A 196 -11.90 -10.59 -6.45
C ALA A 196 -11.85 -10.75 -4.93
N PRO A 197 -12.66 -11.62 -4.34
CA PRO A 197 -12.58 -11.88 -2.91
C PRO A 197 -11.19 -12.42 -2.60
N VAL A 198 -10.50 -11.75 -1.66
CA VAL A 198 -9.24 -12.26 -1.11
C VAL A 198 -9.59 -13.44 -0.20
N PRO A 199 -9.22 -14.69 -0.54
CA PRO A 199 -9.56 -15.84 0.28
C PRO A 199 -8.67 -15.84 1.53
N PHE A 200 -9.26 -15.84 2.74
CA PHE A 200 -8.54 -15.98 4.00
C PHE A 200 -9.42 -16.67 5.03
N THR A 201 -8.81 -17.34 6.00
CA THR A 201 -9.51 -18.00 7.10
C THR A 201 -9.37 -17.20 8.40
N TYR A 202 -8.24 -16.56 8.60
CA TYR A 202 -7.95 -15.81 9.84
C TYR A 202 -7.72 -14.33 9.53
N PHE A 203 -8.27 -13.47 10.38
CA PHE A 203 -7.98 -12.04 10.40
C PHE A 203 -7.25 -11.69 11.70
N LEU A 204 -6.08 -11.11 11.60
CA LEU A 204 -5.25 -10.69 12.72
C LEU A 204 -5.16 -9.17 12.77
N ALA A 205 -5.29 -8.60 13.94
CA ALA A 205 -5.03 -7.19 14.21
C ALA A 205 -4.77 -6.98 15.71
N ASP A 206 -4.26 -5.81 16.08
CA ASP A 206 -4.09 -5.46 17.47
C ASP A 206 -5.43 -5.24 18.21
N GLU A 207 -5.36 -5.01 19.54
CA GLU A 207 -6.51 -4.81 20.39
C GLU A 207 -7.37 -3.60 19.94
N ALA A 208 -6.75 -2.51 19.48
CA ALA A 208 -7.46 -1.30 19.06
C ALA A 208 -8.39 -1.57 17.88
N TYR A 209 -7.97 -2.40 16.93
CA TYR A 209 -8.81 -2.88 15.82
C TYR A 209 -9.88 -3.84 16.32
N GLY A 210 -9.53 -4.72 17.26
CA GLY A 210 -10.44 -5.70 17.86
C GLY A 210 -11.63 -5.07 18.60
N GLN A 211 -11.49 -3.88 19.14
CA GLN A 211 -12.58 -3.15 19.80
C GLN A 211 -13.58 -2.53 18.80
N CYS A 212 -13.23 -2.39 17.52
CA CYS A 212 -14.10 -1.80 16.51
C CYS A 212 -15.23 -2.76 16.10
N ARG A 213 -16.46 -2.48 16.58
CA ARG A 213 -17.65 -3.29 16.29
C ARG A 213 -17.95 -3.37 14.79
N ALA A 214 -17.77 -2.26 14.06
CA ALA A 214 -18.06 -2.21 12.63
C ALA A 214 -17.10 -3.12 11.84
N LEU A 215 -15.79 -3.11 12.16
CA LEU A 215 -14.80 -3.99 11.55
C LEU A 215 -15.15 -5.48 11.82
N ARG A 216 -15.49 -5.83 13.05
CA ARG A 216 -15.90 -7.21 13.38
C ARG A 216 -17.16 -7.64 12.63
N ALA A 217 -18.13 -6.73 12.49
CA ALA A 217 -19.37 -7.01 11.75
C ALA A 217 -19.07 -7.27 10.26
N SER A 218 -18.22 -6.47 9.61
CA SER A 218 -17.81 -6.69 8.22
C SER A 218 -17.19 -8.07 8.02
N LEU A 219 -16.35 -8.52 8.96
CA LEU A 219 -15.73 -9.85 8.91
C LEU A 219 -16.75 -10.99 9.12
N ALA A 220 -17.76 -10.80 9.96
CA ALA A 220 -18.80 -11.80 10.23
C ALA A 220 -19.74 -12.03 9.03
N TYR A 221 -19.92 -11.02 8.17
CA TYR A 221 -20.74 -11.10 6.96
C TYR A 221 -19.98 -11.52 5.70
N ALA A 222 -18.65 -11.73 5.80
CA ALA A 222 -17.88 -12.25 4.69
C ALA A 222 -18.31 -13.69 4.34
N PRO A 223 -18.34 -14.10 3.05
CA PRO A 223 -18.91 -15.37 2.62
C PRO A 223 -18.16 -16.62 3.11
N LEU A 224 -17.03 -16.46 3.77
CA LEU A 224 -16.29 -17.51 4.47
C LEU A 224 -16.31 -17.21 5.97
N ALA A 225 -16.46 -18.23 6.81
CA ALA A 225 -16.38 -18.10 8.26
C ALA A 225 -14.96 -17.69 8.66
N HIS A 226 -14.77 -16.43 9.01
CA HIS A 226 -13.46 -15.90 9.41
C HIS A 226 -13.31 -15.89 10.92
N HIS A 227 -12.13 -16.27 11.39
CA HIS A 227 -11.76 -16.16 12.80
C HIS A 227 -11.00 -14.87 13.04
N PHE A 228 -11.56 -13.97 13.82
CA PHE A 228 -10.86 -12.78 14.26
C PHE A 228 -9.96 -13.13 15.46
N LEU A 229 -8.67 -12.86 15.33
CA LEU A 229 -7.67 -13.03 16.38
C LEU A 229 -7.06 -11.67 16.71
N ALA A 230 -7.36 -11.14 17.91
CA ALA A 230 -6.64 -9.98 18.43
C ALA A 230 -5.29 -10.44 18.99
N VAL A 231 -4.22 -9.78 18.57
CA VAL A 231 -2.86 -10.01 19.13
C VAL A 231 -2.58 -8.89 20.13
N HIS A 232 -2.11 -9.28 21.33
CA HIS A 232 -1.69 -8.35 22.39
C HIS A 232 -0.24 -7.95 22.22
#